data_8201ef0dbbc3691d6cb340120e55168f
#
_entry.id   8201ef0dbbc3691d6cb340120e55168f
#
_cell.length_a   1.000
_cell.length_b   1.000
_cell.length_c   1.000
_cell.angle_alpha   90.00
_cell.angle_beta   90.00
_cell.angle_gamma   90.00
#
_symmetry.space_group_name_H-M   'P 1'
#
loop_
_entity.id
_entity.type
_entity.pdbx_description
1 polymer ?
#
loop_
_entity_poly.entity_id
_entity_poly.type
_entity_poly.pdbx_seq_one_letter_code
_entity_poly.pdbx_strand_id
1 'polypeptide(L)'
;MSEEVGFSVLQILERNTGKKVRVVLERNFGFEGEIATVSSEPPGLWISNADAIVMRTTLANPLPQVVSREDRSEIFVNLSSVQRIEILH
;
A
#
# COMPACT_ATOMS: atom_id res chain seq x y z
N MET A 1 0.65 -18.72 13.02
CA MET A 1 0.38 -19.14 11.67
C MET A 1 0.11 -17.96 10.78
N SER A 2 0.38 -18.12 9.49
CA SER A 2 0.23 -17.03 8.54
C SER A 2 -1.20 -16.50 8.46
N GLU A 3 -2.20 -17.38 8.62
CA GLU A 3 -3.59 -16.98 8.57
C GLU A 3 -3.96 -16.03 9.71
N GLU A 4 -3.50 -16.30 10.90
CA GLU A 4 -3.77 -15.43 12.04
C GLU A 4 -3.09 -14.08 11.88
N VAL A 5 -1.85 -14.09 11.41
CA VAL A 5 -1.12 -12.86 11.13
C VAL A 5 -1.83 -12.06 10.04
N GLY A 6 -2.25 -12.74 8.96
CA GLY A 6 -2.99 -12.10 7.89
C GLY A 6 -4.30 -11.51 8.38
N PHE A 7 -5.01 -12.22 9.24
CA PHE A 7 -6.27 -11.75 9.79
C PHE A 7 -6.06 -10.48 10.61
N SER A 8 -5.02 -10.44 11.44
CA SER A 8 -4.70 -9.25 12.23
C SER A 8 -4.38 -8.05 11.37
N VAL A 9 -3.62 -8.27 10.28
CA VAL A 9 -3.30 -7.21 9.33
C VAL A 9 -4.58 -6.68 8.68
N LEU A 10 -5.47 -7.58 8.26
CA LEU A 10 -6.74 -7.19 7.65
C LEU A 10 -7.58 -6.34 8.59
N GLN A 11 -7.62 -6.70 9.87
CA GLN A 11 -8.36 -5.92 10.86
C GLN A 11 -7.82 -4.51 11.00
N ILE A 12 -6.50 -4.37 11.04
CA ILE A 12 -5.86 -3.07 11.13
C ILE A 12 -6.18 -2.23 9.90
N LEU A 13 -6.12 -2.85 8.73
CA LEU A 13 -6.42 -2.15 7.49
C LEU A 13 -7.88 -1.72 7.43
N GLU A 14 -8.80 -2.56 7.88
CA GLU A 14 -10.22 -2.21 7.93
C GLU A 14 -10.49 -1.01 8.81
N ARG A 15 -9.81 -0.91 9.94
CA ARG A 15 -9.94 0.24 10.84
C ARG A 15 -9.47 1.53 10.20
N ASN A 16 -8.64 1.43 9.17
CA ASN A 16 -8.07 2.58 8.50
C ASN A 16 -8.72 2.85 7.14
N THR A 17 -9.88 2.25 6.88
CA THR A 17 -10.64 2.51 5.66
C THR A 17 -10.90 4.01 5.53
N GLY A 18 -10.70 4.54 4.34
CA GLY A 18 -10.83 5.96 4.06
C GLY A 18 -9.57 6.76 4.28
N LYS A 19 -8.58 6.18 4.95
CA LYS A 19 -7.31 6.86 5.18
C LYS A 19 -6.36 6.64 4.02
N LYS A 20 -5.41 7.55 3.89
CA LYS A 20 -4.39 7.44 2.86
C LYS A 20 -3.36 6.40 3.24
N VAL A 21 -2.94 5.63 2.26
CA VAL A 21 -2.02 4.52 2.47
C VAL A 21 -0.97 4.51 1.36
N ARG A 22 0.24 4.10 1.72
CA ARG A 22 1.28 3.77 0.75
C ARG A 22 1.58 2.30 0.84
N VAL A 23 1.48 1.61 -0.28
CA VAL A 23 1.71 0.17 -0.38
C VAL A 23 2.95 -0.04 -1.23
N VAL A 24 4.00 -0.61 -0.63
CA VAL A 24 5.28 -0.81 -1.30
C VAL A 24 5.36 -2.26 -1.75
N LEU A 25 5.50 -2.46 -3.05
CA LEU A 25 5.58 -3.80 -3.66
C LEU A 25 7.00 -4.23 -3.91
N GLU A 26 7.83 -3.28 -4.34
CA GLU A 26 9.24 -3.51 -4.61
C GLU A 26 10.03 -2.37 -4.00
N ARG A 27 11.33 -2.52 -3.99
CA ARG A 27 12.20 -1.55 -3.35
C ARG A 27 11.91 -0.10 -3.76
N ASN A 28 11.65 0.12 -5.04
CA ASN A 28 11.46 1.47 -5.58
C ASN A 28 10.09 1.70 -6.18
N PHE A 29 9.15 0.80 -5.94
CA PHE A 29 7.85 0.88 -6.60
C PHE A 29 6.71 0.53 -5.65
N GLY A 30 5.63 1.28 -5.74
CA GLY A 30 4.44 1.01 -4.98
C GLY A 30 3.25 1.83 -5.45
N PHE A 31 2.25 1.92 -4.61
CA PHE A 31 1.03 2.68 -4.88
C PHE A 31 0.66 3.50 -3.66
N GLU A 32 0.06 4.66 -3.92
CA GLU A 32 -0.53 5.49 -2.87
C GLU A 32 -1.97 5.78 -3.22
N GLY A 33 -2.81 5.85 -2.21
CA GLY A 33 -4.21 6.20 -2.40
C GLY A 33 -4.96 6.03 -1.10
N GLU A 34 -6.27 5.92 -1.20
CA GLU A 34 -7.13 5.75 -0.04
C GLU A 34 -7.65 4.33 0.02
N ILE A 35 -7.67 3.76 1.22
CA ILE A 35 -8.24 2.42 1.40
C ILE A 35 -9.74 2.52 1.19
N ALA A 36 -10.22 1.90 0.11
CA ALA A 36 -11.65 1.87 -0.19
C ALA A 36 -12.32 0.66 0.46
N THR A 37 -11.71 -0.51 0.31
CA THR A 37 -12.27 -1.76 0.81
C THR A 37 -11.15 -2.72 1.09
N VAL A 38 -11.33 -3.53 2.13
CA VAL A 38 -10.40 -4.60 2.47
C VAL A 38 -11.03 -5.93 2.11
N SER A 39 -10.29 -6.77 1.41
CA SER A 39 -10.75 -8.10 1.02
C SER A 39 -10.02 -9.16 1.86
N SER A 40 -10.75 -10.20 2.27
CA SER A 40 -10.16 -11.30 3.00
C SER A 40 -9.83 -12.48 2.09
N GLU A 41 -10.47 -12.55 0.92
CA GLU A 41 -10.27 -13.69 0.02
C GLU A 41 -10.40 -13.25 -1.45
N PRO A 42 -9.29 -13.05 -2.13
CA PRO A 42 -7.91 -13.10 -1.60
C PRO A 42 -7.65 -11.92 -0.68
N PRO A 43 -6.70 -12.06 0.25
CA PRO A 43 -6.39 -10.94 1.15
C PRO A 43 -5.74 -9.81 0.37
N GLY A 44 -6.33 -8.64 0.49
CA GLY A 44 -5.86 -7.49 -0.26
C GLY A 44 -6.63 -6.23 0.01
N LEU A 45 -6.25 -5.18 -0.72
CA LEU A 45 -6.81 -3.86 -0.61
C LEU A 45 -7.31 -3.34 -1.94
N TRP A 46 -8.50 -2.77 -1.95
CA TRP A 46 -8.93 -1.89 -3.02
C TRP A 46 -8.53 -0.48 -2.63
N ILE A 47 -7.77 0.17 -3.48
CA ILE A 47 -7.28 1.52 -3.26
C ILE A 47 -7.92 2.44 -4.30
N SER A 48 -8.59 3.48 -3.83
CA SER A 48 -9.19 4.49 -4.69
C SER A 48 -8.28 5.71 -4.77
N ASN A 49 -8.45 6.51 -5.81
CA ASN A 49 -7.58 7.65 -6.09
C ASN A 49 -6.13 7.25 -6.05
N ALA A 50 -5.83 6.11 -6.66
CA ALA A 50 -4.52 5.48 -6.58
C ALA A 50 -3.55 6.07 -7.57
N ASP A 51 -2.32 6.26 -7.11
CA ASP A 51 -1.19 6.62 -7.95
C ASP A 51 -0.15 5.51 -7.89
N ALA A 52 0.38 5.13 -9.04
CA ALA A 52 1.59 4.33 -9.08
C ALA A 52 2.75 5.26 -8.76
N ILE A 53 3.58 4.88 -7.81
CA ILE A 53 4.70 5.73 -7.39
C ILE A 53 6.03 5.02 -7.59
N VAL A 54 7.00 5.79 -8.04
CA VAL A 54 8.40 5.35 -8.11
C VAL A 54 9.16 6.14 -7.06
N MET A 55 9.95 5.42 -6.28
CA MET A 55 10.70 6.01 -5.18
C MET A 55 12.19 5.87 -5.44
N ARG A 56 12.96 6.77 -4.86
CA ARG A 56 14.41 6.74 -4.99
C ARG A 56 15.06 7.21 -3.71
N THR A 57 16.17 6.58 -3.35
CA THR A 57 17.04 7.02 -2.27
C THR A 57 18.33 7.58 -2.85
N THR A 58 18.99 8.44 -2.10
CA THR A 58 20.31 8.98 -2.47
C THR A 58 21.22 8.86 -1.26
N LEU A 59 22.51 9.11 -1.48
CA LEU A 59 23.47 9.13 -0.38
C LEU A 59 23.15 10.25 0.61
N ALA A 60 22.67 11.37 0.10
CA ALA A 60 22.33 12.53 0.94
C ALA A 60 21.02 12.31 1.69
N ASN A 61 20.11 11.50 1.15
CA ASN A 61 18.81 11.25 1.75
C ASN A 61 18.48 9.77 1.64
N PRO A 62 18.77 8.98 2.69
CA PRO A 62 18.54 7.54 2.64
C PRO A 62 17.08 7.15 2.72
N LEU A 63 16.19 8.07 3.10
CA LEU A 63 14.76 7.79 3.11
C LEU A 63 14.22 7.86 1.68
N PRO A 64 13.36 6.90 1.28
CA PRO A 64 12.81 6.91 -0.07
C PRO A 64 11.99 8.18 -0.34
N GLN A 65 12.24 8.77 -1.48
CA GLN A 65 11.51 9.95 -1.96
C GLN A 65 10.71 9.57 -3.18
N VAL A 66 9.46 9.99 -3.25
CA VAL A 66 8.63 9.77 -4.43
C VAL A 66 9.12 10.71 -5.53
N VAL A 67 9.58 10.13 -6.63
CA VAL A 67 10.12 10.90 -7.76
C VAL A 67 9.20 10.86 -8.98
N SER A 68 8.18 10.01 -8.98
CA SER A 68 7.24 9.90 -10.09
C SER A 68 5.91 9.41 -9.57
N ARG A 69 4.82 9.98 -10.10
CA ARG A 69 3.46 9.56 -9.80
C ARG A 69 2.69 9.45 -11.11
N GLU A 70 1.89 8.40 -11.20
CA GLU A 70 1.03 8.18 -12.37
C GLU A 70 -0.32 7.70 -11.90
N ASP A 71 -1.37 8.41 -12.28
CA ASP A 71 -2.73 8.08 -11.88
C ASP A 71 -3.15 6.70 -12.40
N ARG A 72 -3.68 5.89 -11.48
CA ARG A 72 -4.21 4.55 -11.79
C ARG A 72 -5.68 4.43 -11.43
N SER A 73 -6.28 5.50 -10.94
CA SER A 73 -7.69 5.56 -10.52
C SER A 73 -8.00 4.61 -9.38
N GLU A 74 -8.23 3.34 -9.67
CA GLU A 74 -8.60 2.36 -8.66
C GLU A 74 -7.89 1.05 -8.96
N ILE A 75 -7.25 0.48 -7.95
CA ILE A 75 -6.51 -0.76 -8.11
C ILE A 75 -6.76 -1.70 -6.93
N PHE A 76 -6.62 -2.99 -7.20
CA PHE A 76 -6.58 -4.00 -6.16
C PHE A 76 -5.15 -4.47 -5.97
N VAL A 77 -4.69 -4.46 -4.73
CA VAL A 77 -3.34 -4.94 -4.38
C VAL A 77 -3.48 -6.18 -3.52
N ASN A 78 -2.89 -7.28 -3.99
CA ASN A 78 -2.87 -8.53 -3.24
C ASN A 78 -1.80 -8.43 -2.15
N LEU A 79 -2.17 -8.73 -0.91
CA LEU A 79 -1.24 -8.63 0.21
C LEU A 79 -0.04 -9.55 0.09
N SER A 80 -0.17 -10.66 -0.67
CA SER A 80 0.96 -11.56 -0.88
C SER A 80 2.10 -10.91 -1.67
N SER A 81 1.80 -9.83 -2.38
CA SER A 81 2.79 -9.11 -3.18
C SER A 81 3.37 -7.90 -2.47
N VAL A 82 2.91 -7.61 -1.27
CA VAL A 82 3.26 -6.37 -0.56
C VAL A 82 4.43 -6.60 0.39
N GLN A 83 5.43 -5.74 0.30
CA GLN A 83 6.54 -5.76 1.25
C GLN A 83 6.25 -4.92 2.49
N ARG A 84 5.55 -3.80 2.30
CA ARG A 84 5.32 -2.86 3.39
C ARG A 84 4.08 -2.03 3.11
N ILE A 85 3.35 -1.71 4.17
CA ILE A 85 2.22 -0.80 4.12
C ILE A 85 2.45 0.30 5.14
N GLU A 86 2.26 1.54 4.71
CA GLU A 86 2.37 2.71 5.58
C GLU A 86 1.03 3.44 5.57
N ILE A 87 0.48 3.67 6.76
CA ILE A 87 -0.71 4.50 6.89
C ILE A 87 -0.22 5.94 6.99
N LEU A 88 -0.66 6.78 6.06
CA LEU A 88 -0.22 8.16 5.99
C LEU A 88 -1.22 9.05 6.74
N HIS A 89 -0.69 9.99 7.48
CA HIS A 89 -1.51 10.90 8.29
C HIS A 89 -1.56 12.30 7.73
#